data_d68a98e440a360519435d35a8dbb47d8
#
_entry.id   d68a98e440a360519435d35a8dbb47d8
#
_cell.length_a   1.000
_cell.length_b   1.000
_cell.length_c   1.000
_cell.angle_alpha   90.00
_cell.angle_beta   90.00
_cell.angle_gamma   90.00
#
_symmetry.space_group_name_H-M   'P 1'
#
loop_
_entity.id
_entity.type
_entity.pdbx_description
1 polymer ?
#
loop_
_entity_poly.entity_id
_entity_poly.type
_entity_poly.pdbx_seq_one_letter_code
_entity_poly.pdbx_strand_id
1 'polypeptide(L)'
;KVVPFSFVYMGDAQNGLDRWGSLIHTAYRERPDAAFYIMAGDLVNRGAERNDWDSFFQNATGVFDRRQLVPCLGNHEYQNNDPSLYLDQFALPANGPAEAGPERAYSFEYSNALFVVLDSNQLPETQAEWLDQQFANSKAVWKFAVYHHPAYSSSARRDNPGVRKIWGAIFDKYHVDMALQGHDHA
;
A
#
# COMPACT_ATOMS: atom_id res chain seq x y z
N LYS A 1 -7.80 5.56 23.18
CA LYS A 1 -9.16 5.00 23.31
C LYS A 1 -9.46 4.22 22.04
N VAL A 2 -9.78 2.94 22.16
CA VAL A 2 -10.17 2.11 21.01
C VAL A 2 -11.55 2.57 20.54
N VAL A 3 -11.67 2.86 19.24
CA VAL A 3 -12.93 3.23 18.59
C VAL A 3 -13.12 2.39 17.34
N PRO A 4 -14.35 1.97 17.00
CA PRO A 4 -14.63 1.37 15.72
C PRO A 4 -14.30 2.32 14.58
N PHE A 5 -13.73 1.81 13.49
CA PHE A 5 -13.42 2.59 12.29
C PHE A 5 -13.57 1.71 11.05
N SER A 6 -13.60 2.36 9.91
CA SER A 6 -13.51 1.74 8.61
C SER A 6 -12.47 2.43 7.75
N PHE A 7 -11.94 1.73 6.78
CA PHE A 7 -11.08 2.28 5.74
C PHE A 7 -11.50 1.74 4.37
N VAL A 8 -11.10 2.43 3.33
CA VAL A 8 -11.31 1.98 1.94
C VAL A 8 -9.98 1.42 1.43
N TYR A 9 -10.05 0.29 0.72
CA TYR A 9 -8.91 -0.32 0.05
C TYR A 9 -9.15 -0.38 -1.45
N MET A 10 -8.12 0.02 -2.21
CA MET A 10 -8.07 0.00 -3.67
C MET A 10 -6.63 -0.27 -4.12
N GLY A 11 -6.42 -0.46 -5.42
CA GLY A 11 -5.12 -0.53 -6.08
C GLY A 11 -5.27 -0.33 -7.57
N ASP A 12 -4.14 -0.29 -8.29
CA ASP A 12 -4.07 -0.43 -9.75
C ASP A 12 -4.91 0.62 -10.53
N ALA A 13 -4.80 1.88 -10.14
CA ALA A 13 -5.49 3.00 -10.79
C ALA A 13 -4.87 3.40 -12.14
N GLN A 14 -3.66 2.94 -12.43
CA GLN A 14 -2.77 3.39 -13.48
C GLN A 14 -3.38 3.41 -14.89
N ASN A 15 -4.30 2.50 -15.19
CA ASN A 15 -4.94 2.40 -16.51
C ASN A 15 -6.40 2.81 -16.44
N GLY A 16 -6.69 4.11 -16.57
CA GLY A 16 -8.05 4.65 -16.59
C GLY A 16 -8.35 5.50 -15.37
N LEU A 17 -7.54 6.51 -15.15
CA LEU A 17 -7.68 7.45 -14.03
C LEU A 17 -9.05 8.15 -13.99
N ASP A 18 -9.72 8.34 -15.12
CA ASP A 18 -11.10 8.85 -15.21
C ASP A 18 -12.12 7.88 -14.57
N ARG A 19 -11.97 6.58 -14.85
CA ARG A 19 -12.82 5.53 -14.24
C ARG A 19 -12.50 5.39 -12.75
N TRP A 20 -11.22 5.39 -12.42
CA TRP A 20 -10.79 5.37 -11.03
C TRP A 20 -11.31 6.59 -10.27
N GLY A 21 -11.26 7.79 -10.87
CA GLY A 21 -11.86 8.99 -10.32
C GLY A 21 -13.35 8.81 -10.00
N SER A 22 -14.10 8.22 -10.92
CA SER A 22 -15.52 7.90 -10.68
C SER A 22 -15.70 6.90 -9.55
N LEU A 23 -14.83 5.89 -9.44
CA LEU A 23 -14.85 4.88 -8.40
C LEU A 23 -14.54 5.47 -7.02
N ILE A 24 -13.49 6.28 -6.89
CA ILE A 24 -13.10 6.85 -5.59
C ILE A 24 -14.13 7.83 -5.06
N HIS A 25 -14.77 8.61 -5.94
CA HIS A 25 -15.89 9.47 -5.55
C HIS A 25 -17.11 8.67 -5.11
N THR A 26 -17.37 7.53 -5.75
CA THR A 26 -18.44 6.61 -5.31
C THR A 26 -18.13 6.04 -3.94
N ALA A 27 -16.91 5.52 -3.73
CA ALA A 27 -16.48 5.02 -2.43
C ALA A 27 -16.59 6.09 -1.33
N TYR A 28 -16.25 7.33 -1.64
CA TYR A 28 -16.36 8.44 -0.68
C TYR A 28 -17.81 8.78 -0.33
N ARG A 29 -18.75 8.69 -1.29
CA ARG A 29 -20.18 8.87 -1.01
C ARG A 29 -20.77 7.74 -0.17
N GLU A 30 -20.37 6.50 -0.46
CA GLU A 30 -20.85 5.31 0.26
C GLU A 30 -20.25 5.19 1.67
N ARG A 31 -19.00 5.63 1.86
CA ARG A 31 -18.27 5.56 3.12
C ARG A 31 -17.62 6.91 3.47
N PRO A 32 -18.44 7.95 3.70
CA PRO A 32 -17.94 9.28 4.06
C PRO A 32 -17.26 9.30 5.44
N ASP A 33 -17.47 8.25 6.25
CA ASP A 33 -16.89 8.04 7.57
C ASP A 33 -15.57 7.27 7.55
N ALA A 34 -15.09 6.80 6.39
CA ALA A 34 -13.81 6.10 6.28
C ALA A 34 -12.67 6.97 6.82
N ALA A 35 -11.86 6.39 7.71
CA ALA A 35 -10.77 7.10 8.37
C ALA A 35 -9.66 7.48 7.39
N PHE A 36 -9.33 6.58 6.46
CA PHE A 36 -8.32 6.75 5.44
C PHE A 36 -8.56 5.80 4.26
N TYR A 37 -7.77 5.99 3.20
CA TYR A 37 -7.80 5.18 1.99
C TYR A 37 -6.45 4.51 1.78
N ILE A 38 -6.44 3.20 1.57
CA ILE A 38 -5.25 2.42 1.22
C ILE A 38 -5.23 2.21 -0.29
N MET A 39 -4.08 2.51 -0.91
CA MET A 39 -3.82 2.19 -2.32
C MET A 39 -2.65 1.22 -2.42
N ALA A 40 -2.92 -0.01 -2.87
CA ALA A 40 -1.95 -1.10 -2.92
C ALA A 40 -1.05 -1.05 -4.19
N GLY A 41 -0.51 0.12 -4.49
CA GLY A 41 0.44 0.35 -5.58
C GLY A 41 -0.23 0.59 -6.94
N ASP A 42 0.61 0.90 -7.92
CA ASP A 42 0.23 1.23 -9.30
C ASP A 42 -0.81 2.36 -9.35
N LEU A 43 -0.49 3.47 -8.69
CA LEU A 43 -1.33 4.66 -8.63
C LEU A 43 -1.39 5.36 -9.98
N VAL A 44 -0.26 5.38 -10.68
CA VAL A 44 -0.08 6.01 -11.99
C VAL A 44 0.53 5.03 -12.99
N ASN A 45 0.36 5.28 -14.28
CA ASN A 45 0.92 4.40 -15.32
C ASN A 45 2.43 4.60 -15.50
N ARG A 46 2.91 5.83 -15.33
CA ARG A 46 4.31 6.20 -15.51
C ARG A 46 4.79 7.01 -14.31
N GLY A 47 5.41 6.33 -13.36
CA GLY A 47 5.86 6.90 -12.10
C GLY A 47 6.86 8.06 -12.24
N ALA A 48 7.64 8.10 -13.34
CA ALA A 48 8.56 9.18 -13.67
C ALA A 48 7.91 10.38 -14.39
N GLU A 49 6.62 10.30 -14.76
CA GLU A 49 5.91 11.33 -15.51
C GLU A 49 5.04 12.20 -14.61
N ARG A 50 5.43 13.44 -14.40
CA ARG A 50 4.67 14.40 -13.55
C ARG A 50 3.20 14.54 -13.94
N ASN A 51 2.89 14.52 -15.24
CA ASN A 51 1.52 14.67 -15.73
C ASN A 51 0.60 13.54 -15.30
N ASP A 52 1.13 12.31 -15.10
CA ASP A 52 0.34 11.19 -14.63
C ASP A 52 -0.04 11.40 -13.15
N TRP A 53 0.88 11.93 -12.34
CA TRP A 53 0.61 12.32 -10.96
C TRP A 53 -0.40 13.47 -10.84
N ASP A 54 -0.24 14.51 -11.64
CA ASP A 54 -1.20 15.63 -11.68
C ASP A 54 -2.61 15.12 -12.03
N SER A 55 -2.71 14.20 -12.98
CA SER A 55 -3.99 13.56 -13.35
C SER A 55 -4.55 12.69 -12.24
N PHE A 56 -3.71 11.93 -11.54
CA PHE A 56 -4.13 11.11 -10.39
C PHE A 56 -4.76 11.99 -9.30
N PHE A 57 -4.08 13.03 -8.85
CA PHE A 57 -4.60 13.93 -7.82
C PHE A 57 -5.80 14.73 -8.28
N GLN A 58 -5.83 15.16 -9.56
CA GLN A 58 -6.98 15.87 -10.11
C GLN A 58 -8.24 15.03 -10.07
N ASN A 59 -8.15 13.74 -10.41
CA ASN A 59 -9.29 12.83 -10.36
C ASN A 59 -9.74 12.50 -8.93
N ALA A 60 -8.89 12.70 -7.93
CA ALA A 60 -9.19 12.50 -6.51
C ALA A 60 -9.57 13.78 -5.76
N THR A 61 -9.67 14.92 -6.46
CA THR A 61 -10.06 16.20 -5.85
C THR A 61 -11.39 16.08 -5.12
N GLY A 62 -11.48 16.64 -3.90
CA GLY A 62 -12.66 16.49 -3.03
C GLY A 62 -12.65 15.23 -2.17
N VAL A 63 -11.73 14.29 -2.42
CA VAL A 63 -11.53 13.08 -1.59
C VAL A 63 -10.21 13.16 -0.83
N PHE A 64 -9.06 13.20 -1.51
CA PHE A 64 -7.74 13.19 -0.85
C PHE A 64 -7.33 14.53 -0.23
N ASP A 65 -7.99 15.60 -0.54
CA ASP A 65 -7.90 16.87 0.21
C ASP A 65 -8.67 16.84 1.54
N ARG A 66 -9.42 15.76 1.81
CA ARG A 66 -10.25 15.58 3.01
C ARG A 66 -9.99 14.27 3.75
N ARG A 67 -9.39 13.31 3.10
CA ARG A 67 -9.09 11.97 3.64
C ARG A 67 -7.67 11.60 3.34
N GLN A 68 -7.02 11.05 4.34
CA GLN A 68 -5.65 10.61 4.20
C GLN A 68 -5.53 9.43 3.23
N LEU A 69 -4.55 9.49 2.35
CA LEU A 69 -4.10 8.41 1.52
C LEU A 69 -2.95 7.67 2.20
N VAL A 70 -3.02 6.35 2.21
CA VAL A 70 -1.98 5.41 2.66
C VAL A 70 -1.54 4.61 1.43
N PRO A 71 -0.56 5.08 0.67
CA PRO A 71 -0.11 4.41 -0.54
C PRO A 71 0.97 3.37 -0.26
N CYS A 72 1.09 2.35 -1.09
CA CYS A 72 2.33 1.59 -1.24
C CYS A 72 2.86 1.69 -2.67
N LEU A 73 4.14 1.34 -2.85
CA LEU A 73 4.80 1.33 -4.14
C LEU A 73 4.38 0.10 -4.95
N GLY A 74 3.92 0.32 -6.19
CA GLY A 74 3.77 -0.69 -7.22
C GLY A 74 4.93 -0.65 -8.23
N ASN A 75 4.91 -1.52 -9.22
CA ASN A 75 5.98 -1.56 -10.23
C ASN A 75 5.91 -0.36 -11.20
N HIS A 76 4.75 0.25 -11.38
CA HIS A 76 4.60 1.44 -12.22
C HIS A 76 5.20 2.70 -11.59
N GLU A 77 5.31 2.77 -10.27
CA GLU A 77 6.04 3.83 -9.56
C GLU A 77 7.56 3.72 -9.75
N TYR A 78 8.08 2.51 -10.03
CA TYR A 78 9.52 2.21 -10.18
C TYR A 78 10.03 2.31 -11.62
N GLN A 79 9.58 3.30 -12.40
CA GLN A 79 10.16 3.50 -13.72
C GLN A 79 11.66 3.80 -13.63
N ASN A 80 12.46 3.09 -14.45
CA ASN A 80 13.91 3.18 -14.44
C ASN A 80 14.55 2.88 -13.06
N ASN A 81 13.92 2.05 -12.26
CA ASN A 81 14.30 1.74 -10.87
C ASN A 81 14.33 2.96 -9.93
N ASP A 82 13.60 4.01 -10.26
CA ASP A 82 13.58 5.25 -9.49
C ASP A 82 12.14 5.67 -9.13
N PRO A 83 11.71 5.56 -7.87
CA PRO A 83 10.41 6.03 -7.41
C PRO A 83 10.45 7.48 -6.90
N SER A 84 11.37 8.33 -7.35
CA SER A 84 11.59 9.67 -6.79
C SER A 84 10.34 10.53 -6.78
N LEU A 85 9.55 10.53 -7.87
CA LEU A 85 8.32 11.32 -7.91
C LEU A 85 7.26 10.82 -6.93
N TYR A 86 7.21 9.51 -6.63
CA TYR A 86 6.35 9.01 -5.55
C TYR A 86 6.80 9.57 -4.20
N LEU A 87 8.09 9.49 -3.90
CA LEU A 87 8.65 10.02 -2.66
C LEU A 87 8.48 11.54 -2.53
N ASP A 88 8.46 12.26 -3.64
CA ASP A 88 8.20 13.71 -3.67
C ASP A 88 6.72 14.07 -3.43
N GLN A 89 5.78 13.16 -3.73
CA GLN A 89 4.35 13.41 -3.55
C GLN A 89 3.87 13.15 -2.11
N PHE A 90 4.53 12.25 -1.40
CA PHE A 90 4.05 11.76 -0.10
C PHE A 90 5.07 12.02 1.01
N ALA A 91 4.60 12.43 2.16
CA ALA A 91 5.36 12.49 3.41
C ALA A 91 4.90 11.32 4.29
N LEU A 92 5.59 10.20 4.18
CA LEU A 92 5.24 8.95 4.86
C LEU A 92 6.13 8.73 6.10
N PRO A 93 5.75 7.83 7.02
CA PRO A 93 6.61 7.50 8.14
C PRO A 93 7.96 6.94 7.68
N ALA A 94 9.06 7.56 8.12
CA ALA A 94 10.43 7.10 7.85
C ALA A 94 10.89 6.09 8.92
N ASN A 95 10.02 5.13 9.27
CA ASN A 95 10.26 4.12 10.31
C ASN A 95 10.49 2.71 9.75
N GLY A 96 10.64 2.60 8.44
CA GLY A 96 10.95 1.35 7.74
C GLY A 96 12.40 0.90 7.92
N PRO A 97 12.79 -0.25 7.34
CA PRO A 97 14.16 -0.74 7.39
C PRO A 97 15.08 0.17 6.57
N ALA A 98 16.29 0.42 7.07
CA ALA A 98 17.24 1.30 6.41
C ALA A 98 17.60 0.83 4.99
N GLU A 99 17.66 -0.48 4.78
CA GLU A 99 18.00 -1.12 3.52
C GLU A 99 16.95 -0.88 2.44
N ALA A 100 15.69 -0.71 2.81
CA ALA A 100 14.64 -0.36 1.87
C ALA A 100 14.71 1.12 1.42
N GLY A 101 15.33 1.95 2.22
CA GLY A 101 15.32 3.41 2.07
C GLY A 101 14.09 4.06 2.74
N PRO A 102 14.16 5.37 3.01
CA PRO A 102 13.10 6.08 3.72
C PRO A 102 11.78 6.05 2.96
N GLU A 103 10.68 5.99 3.69
CA GLU A 103 9.30 6.14 3.17
C GLU A 103 8.84 5.08 2.15
N ARG A 104 9.68 4.09 1.83
CA ARG A 104 9.32 3.01 0.89
C ARG A 104 8.58 1.88 1.57
N ALA A 105 9.01 1.56 2.80
CA ALA A 105 8.28 0.69 3.70
C ALA A 105 8.07 1.43 5.02
N TYR A 106 6.92 1.25 5.64
CA TYR A 106 6.57 1.95 6.87
C TYR A 106 5.44 1.24 7.63
N SER A 107 5.26 1.62 8.89
CA SER A 107 4.16 1.13 9.70
C SER A 107 3.48 2.25 10.47
N PHE A 108 2.21 2.04 10.80
CA PHE A 108 1.45 2.91 11.69
C PHE A 108 0.37 2.14 12.42
N GLU A 109 -0.04 2.64 13.56
CA GLU A 109 -1.20 2.13 14.28
C GLU A 109 -2.37 3.12 14.18
N TYR A 110 -3.56 2.58 14.00
CA TYR A 110 -4.81 3.34 14.07
C TYR A 110 -5.81 2.58 14.94
N SER A 111 -6.29 3.21 16.01
CA SER A 111 -7.16 2.59 17.02
C SER A 111 -6.51 1.34 17.62
N ASN A 112 -6.97 0.15 17.28
CA ASN A 112 -6.44 -1.14 17.72
C ASN A 112 -5.91 -2.01 16.56
N ALA A 113 -5.55 -1.36 15.47
CA ALA A 113 -5.02 -2.03 14.28
C ALA A 113 -3.61 -1.52 13.94
N LEU A 114 -2.72 -2.44 13.61
CA LEU A 114 -1.41 -2.18 13.03
C LEU A 114 -1.49 -2.37 11.52
N PHE A 115 -0.97 -1.43 10.77
CA PHE A 115 -0.76 -1.50 9.33
C PHE A 115 0.73 -1.47 9.04
N VAL A 116 1.21 -2.48 8.33
CA VAL A 116 2.61 -2.56 7.87
C VAL A 116 2.60 -2.51 6.35
N VAL A 117 3.16 -1.45 5.80
CA VAL A 117 3.27 -1.22 4.36
C VAL A 117 4.66 -1.63 3.91
N LEU A 118 4.73 -2.47 2.88
CA LEU A 118 5.96 -3.09 2.38
C LEU A 118 6.18 -2.73 0.91
N ASP A 119 7.43 -2.61 0.53
CA ASP A 119 7.84 -2.41 -0.86
C ASP A 119 8.19 -3.76 -1.51
N SER A 120 7.25 -4.33 -2.23
CA SER A 120 7.42 -5.61 -2.92
C SER A 120 8.19 -5.53 -4.25
N ASN A 121 8.68 -4.35 -4.64
CA ASN A 121 9.63 -4.20 -5.73
C ASN A 121 11.06 -4.56 -5.30
N GLN A 122 11.31 -4.61 -4.00
CA GLN A 122 12.58 -5.01 -3.42
C GLN A 122 12.55 -6.49 -2.97
N LEU A 123 13.73 -7.04 -2.73
CA LEU A 123 13.84 -8.40 -2.21
C LEU A 123 13.14 -8.51 -0.84
N PRO A 124 12.28 -9.52 -0.62
CA PRO A 124 11.58 -9.68 0.66
C PRO A 124 12.49 -9.78 1.87
N GLU A 125 13.70 -10.29 1.68
CA GLU A 125 14.71 -10.46 2.74
C GLU A 125 15.13 -9.13 3.37
N THR A 126 15.20 -8.06 2.58
CA THR A 126 15.65 -6.75 3.06
C THR A 126 14.72 -6.13 4.09
N GLN A 127 13.47 -6.58 4.13
CA GLN A 127 12.43 -6.07 5.01
C GLN A 127 12.01 -7.08 6.09
N ALA A 128 12.51 -8.32 6.03
CA ALA A 128 11.99 -9.42 6.84
C ALA A 128 12.23 -9.24 8.34
N GLU A 129 13.42 -8.81 8.76
CA GLU A 129 13.74 -8.60 10.18
C GLU A 129 12.90 -7.47 10.77
N TRP A 130 12.82 -6.34 10.05
CA TRP A 130 12.01 -5.22 10.46
C TRP A 130 10.52 -5.60 10.55
N LEU A 131 10.01 -6.33 9.56
CA LEU A 131 8.63 -6.82 9.53
C LEU A 131 8.31 -7.71 10.75
N ASP A 132 9.21 -8.66 11.07
CA ASP A 132 9.09 -9.51 12.26
C ASP A 132 9.02 -8.67 13.55
N GLN A 133 9.88 -7.66 13.67
CA GLN A 133 9.91 -6.75 14.81
C GLN A 133 8.63 -5.90 14.92
N GLN A 134 8.06 -5.42 13.80
CA GLN A 134 6.82 -4.65 13.84
C GLN A 134 5.68 -5.48 14.45
N PHE A 135 5.50 -6.71 14.00
CA PHE A 135 4.45 -7.58 14.54
C PHE A 135 4.75 -8.07 15.96
N ALA A 136 6.02 -8.36 16.27
CA ALA A 136 6.42 -8.82 17.61
C ALA A 136 6.17 -7.77 18.70
N ASN A 137 6.40 -6.49 18.38
CA ASN A 137 6.31 -5.38 19.34
C ASN A 137 4.92 -4.78 19.45
N SER A 138 4.03 -5.04 18.49
CA SER A 138 2.68 -4.46 18.49
C SER A 138 1.75 -5.20 19.43
N LYS A 139 0.93 -4.42 20.12
CA LYS A 139 -0.20 -4.91 20.94
C LYS A 139 -1.55 -4.76 20.21
N ALA A 140 -1.52 -4.38 18.94
CA ALA A 140 -2.73 -4.25 18.14
C ALA A 140 -3.48 -5.57 18.04
N VAL A 141 -4.80 -5.50 18.11
CA VAL A 141 -5.68 -6.67 17.97
C VAL A 141 -5.74 -7.11 16.50
N TRP A 142 -5.80 -6.14 15.59
CA TRP A 142 -5.86 -6.38 14.16
C TRP A 142 -4.53 -6.04 13.51
N LYS A 143 -4.07 -6.90 12.60
CA LYS A 143 -2.80 -6.77 11.90
C LYS A 143 -3.00 -6.88 10.40
N PHE A 144 -2.57 -5.85 9.69
CA PHE A 144 -2.69 -5.75 8.23
C PHE A 144 -1.30 -5.61 7.60
N ALA A 145 -1.07 -6.33 6.52
CA ALA A 145 0.06 -6.11 5.63
C ALA A 145 -0.45 -5.51 4.31
N VAL A 146 0.26 -4.50 3.79
CA VAL A 146 -0.09 -3.85 2.52
C VAL A 146 1.13 -3.89 1.61
N TYR A 147 0.99 -4.45 0.43
CA TYR A 147 2.06 -4.50 -0.58
C TYR A 147 1.47 -4.79 -1.96
N HIS A 148 2.23 -4.52 -3.02
CA HIS A 148 1.68 -4.56 -4.37
C HIS A 148 1.65 -5.96 -4.98
N HIS A 149 2.80 -6.62 -5.13
CA HIS A 149 2.89 -7.90 -5.84
C HIS A 149 2.28 -9.05 -5.03
N PRO A 150 1.26 -9.76 -5.55
CA PRO A 150 0.53 -10.76 -4.76
C PRO A 150 1.39 -11.98 -4.42
N ALA A 151 1.24 -12.47 -3.20
CA ALA A 151 1.88 -13.71 -2.75
C ALA A 151 1.36 -14.92 -3.53
N TYR A 152 0.07 -14.89 -3.88
CA TYR A 152 -0.61 -15.88 -4.72
C TYR A 152 -1.34 -15.13 -5.83
N SER A 153 -1.08 -15.51 -7.08
CA SER A 153 -1.69 -14.88 -8.24
C SER A 153 -2.64 -15.84 -8.95
N SER A 154 -3.79 -15.33 -9.39
CA SER A 154 -4.67 -16.04 -10.32
C SER A 154 -4.14 -16.00 -11.77
N SER A 155 -3.21 -15.09 -12.04
CA SER A 155 -2.61 -14.88 -13.35
C SER A 155 -1.35 -15.71 -13.53
N ALA A 156 -1.22 -16.36 -14.68
CA ALA A 156 -0.04 -17.20 -14.97
C ALA A 156 1.27 -16.39 -14.89
N ARG A 157 2.28 -16.94 -14.21
CA ARG A 157 3.63 -16.39 -14.07
C ARG A 157 3.73 -15.11 -13.23
N ARG A 158 2.69 -14.76 -12.46
CA ARG A 158 2.70 -13.60 -11.54
C ARG A 158 2.84 -13.97 -10.06
N ASP A 159 2.95 -15.25 -9.78
CA ASP A 159 3.17 -15.78 -8.43
C ASP A 159 4.50 -15.32 -7.84
N ASN A 160 4.49 -14.93 -6.58
CA ASN A 160 5.68 -14.47 -5.86
C ASN A 160 6.07 -15.45 -4.72
N PRO A 161 6.74 -16.58 -5.06
CA PRO A 161 7.10 -17.58 -4.05
C PRO A 161 8.08 -17.06 -2.99
N GLY A 162 8.91 -16.05 -3.29
CA GLY A 162 9.77 -15.39 -2.33
C GLY A 162 8.97 -14.67 -1.26
N VAL A 163 7.96 -13.91 -1.65
CA VAL A 163 7.03 -13.22 -0.74
C VAL A 163 6.32 -14.24 0.17
N ARG A 164 5.79 -15.34 -0.40
CA ARG A 164 5.16 -16.41 0.40
C ARG A 164 6.10 -17.01 1.42
N LYS A 165 7.31 -17.35 0.99
CA LYS A 165 8.29 -18.06 1.82
C LYS A 165 8.77 -17.20 2.99
N ILE A 166 8.96 -15.91 2.77
CA ILE A 166 9.59 -15.01 3.73
C ILE A 166 8.54 -14.24 4.53
N TRP A 167 7.74 -13.40 3.86
CA TRP A 167 6.72 -12.61 4.55
C TRP A 167 5.54 -13.46 5.01
N GLY A 168 5.11 -14.44 4.19
CA GLY A 168 4.04 -15.36 4.57
C GLY A 168 4.33 -16.13 5.85
N ALA A 169 5.58 -16.60 6.03
CA ALA A 169 5.98 -17.26 7.27
C ALA A 169 5.90 -16.32 8.49
N ILE A 170 6.21 -15.04 8.32
CA ILE A 170 6.08 -14.03 9.37
C ILE A 170 4.59 -13.74 9.64
N PHE A 171 3.78 -13.62 8.58
CA PHE A 171 2.33 -13.42 8.72
C PHE A 171 1.67 -14.57 9.51
N ASP A 172 2.02 -15.80 9.19
CA ASP A 172 1.53 -16.98 9.91
C ASP A 172 1.96 -16.98 11.39
N LYS A 173 3.23 -16.64 11.65
CA LYS A 173 3.80 -16.58 13.02
C LYS A 173 3.05 -15.60 13.92
N TYR A 174 2.63 -14.46 13.39
CA TYR A 174 1.98 -13.39 14.15
C TYR A 174 0.47 -13.28 13.92
N HIS A 175 -0.12 -14.23 13.20
CA HIS A 175 -1.55 -14.27 12.87
C HIS A 175 -2.02 -12.95 12.25
N VAL A 176 -1.37 -12.54 11.16
CA VAL A 176 -1.79 -11.36 10.38
C VAL A 176 -3.18 -11.62 9.81
N ASP A 177 -4.11 -10.72 10.06
CA ASP A 177 -5.53 -10.92 9.73
C ASP A 177 -5.78 -10.79 8.23
N MET A 178 -5.06 -9.89 7.53
CA MET A 178 -5.26 -9.67 6.10
C MET A 178 -4.01 -9.09 5.44
N ALA A 179 -3.72 -9.57 4.23
CA ALA A 179 -2.77 -8.98 3.30
C ALA A 179 -3.53 -8.31 2.15
N LEU A 180 -3.33 -7.00 1.99
CA LEU A 180 -3.94 -6.17 0.96
C LEU A 180 -2.94 -6.00 -0.18
N GLN A 181 -3.30 -6.45 -1.39
CA GLN A 181 -2.41 -6.59 -2.53
C GLN A 181 -3.04 -5.98 -3.79
N GLY A 182 -2.23 -5.67 -4.78
CA GLY A 182 -2.65 -5.19 -6.10
C GLY A 182 -2.11 -6.07 -7.22
N HIS A 183 -1.69 -5.43 -8.33
CA HIS A 183 -0.97 -6.01 -9.47
C HIS A 183 -1.80 -6.90 -10.39
N ASP A 184 -2.68 -7.75 -9.88
CA ASP A 184 -3.55 -8.59 -10.67
C ASP A 184 -4.86 -7.85 -11.00
N HIS A 185 -5.06 -7.58 -12.28
CA HIS A 185 -6.26 -6.91 -12.79
C HIS A 185 -7.36 -7.95 -13.11
N ALA A 186 -7.62 -8.91 -12.23
CA ALA A 186 -8.56 -10.01 -12.43
C ALA A 186 -9.90 -9.78 -11.72
#